data_35189abbc4c86fe9dc9c5d58eea8006a
#
_entry.id   35189abbc4c86fe9dc9c5d58eea8006a
#
_cell.length_a   1.000
_cell.length_b   1.000
_cell.length_c   1.000
_cell.angle_alpha   90.00
_cell.angle_beta   90.00
_cell.angle_gamma   90.00
#
_symmetry.space_group_name_H-M   'P 1'
#
loop_
_entity.id
_entity.type
_entity.pdbx_description
1 polymer ?
#
loop_
_entity_poly.entity_id
_entity_poly.type
_entity_poly.pdbx_seq_one_letter_code
_entity_poly.pdbx_strand_id
1 'polypeptide(L)'
;MYRHLLVPIDGTDLSVQVVGNAVALARSLDARITFFHAMPDGGSLLQGDAELLRATARGEFDYASHGKARELLAKAEAAARALGVPCTSRQAASDRPAHAVIEVARASGCDLIFMASHGHSKLGMLFGSETLAVLMNAGLPVLVSSTGELQPPARAIAIIRDEHRSLAAVMHAWLHALAEARQAGSAVDPAAMRAMLRYLQEFSLQRHHPKEDQHLFALLRQRTTSCHAELDELGRQHERDAQLLAQLGQHIDALDAAGDDAARIAATRTLGDEVTHYASFLWDHLGREEGVILPAAQRHLSAADWAALDAAFADDRDTAAGAGTEMELRHLFARIVDQAPF
;
A
#
# COMPACT_ATOMS: atom_id res chain seq x y z
N MET A 1 -12.94 -23.70 10.88
CA MET A 1 -12.52 -22.32 11.00
C MET A 1 -11.75 -21.99 9.73
N TYR A 2 -11.95 -20.81 9.11
CA TYR A 2 -11.31 -20.47 7.85
C TYR A 2 -9.79 -20.35 8.03
N ARG A 3 -9.03 -20.85 7.04
CA ARG A 3 -7.56 -20.87 7.08
C ARG A 3 -6.89 -20.21 5.88
N HIS A 4 -7.65 -19.95 4.82
CA HIS A 4 -7.10 -19.35 3.62
C HIS A 4 -8.13 -18.43 2.96
N LEU A 5 -7.94 -17.14 3.07
CA LEU A 5 -8.80 -16.12 2.48
C LEU A 5 -8.35 -15.78 1.06
N LEU A 6 -9.29 -15.66 0.11
CA LEU A 6 -9.07 -14.90 -1.11
C LEU A 6 -9.58 -13.48 -0.92
N VAL A 7 -8.79 -12.47 -1.25
CA VAL A 7 -9.13 -11.05 -1.14
C VAL A 7 -8.95 -10.38 -2.50
N PRO A 8 -10.04 -10.23 -3.29
CA PRO A 8 -10.00 -9.47 -4.52
C PRO A 8 -9.81 -7.98 -4.24
N ILE A 9 -8.94 -7.32 -5.00
CA ILE A 9 -8.66 -5.88 -4.92
C ILE A 9 -8.73 -5.27 -6.32
N ASP A 10 -9.29 -4.07 -6.44
CA ASP A 10 -9.50 -3.37 -7.72
C ASP A 10 -8.90 -1.97 -7.77
N GLY A 11 -8.24 -1.54 -6.68
CA GLY A 11 -7.60 -0.24 -6.58
C GLY A 11 -8.54 0.92 -6.25
N THR A 12 -9.78 0.63 -5.87
CA THR A 12 -10.69 1.65 -5.33
C THR A 12 -10.40 1.89 -3.84
N ASP A 13 -10.84 3.04 -3.31
CA ASP A 13 -10.71 3.38 -1.87
C ASP A 13 -11.37 2.31 -0.97
N LEU A 14 -12.40 1.63 -1.48
CA LEU A 14 -13.05 0.51 -0.81
C LEU A 14 -12.14 -0.71 -0.71
N SER A 15 -11.37 -1.01 -1.76
CA SER A 15 -10.45 -2.14 -1.71
C SER A 15 -9.30 -1.91 -0.72
N VAL A 16 -8.91 -0.66 -0.50
CA VAL A 16 -7.93 -0.29 0.54
C VAL A 16 -8.43 -0.65 1.95
N GLN A 17 -9.70 -0.32 2.26
CA GLN A 17 -10.32 -0.69 3.53
C GLN A 17 -10.51 -2.21 3.67
N VAL A 18 -10.91 -2.86 2.60
CA VAL A 18 -11.10 -4.32 2.58
C VAL A 18 -9.78 -5.04 2.89
N VAL A 19 -8.65 -4.57 2.38
CA VAL A 19 -7.33 -5.13 2.72
C VAL A 19 -7.09 -5.06 4.23
N GLY A 20 -7.31 -3.92 4.87
CA GLY A 20 -7.12 -3.78 6.32
C GLY A 20 -8.03 -4.73 7.13
N ASN A 21 -9.31 -4.79 6.77
CA ASN A 21 -10.28 -5.65 7.45
C ASN A 21 -9.98 -7.15 7.23
N ALA A 22 -9.58 -7.53 6.01
CA ALA A 22 -9.19 -8.90 5.68
C ALA A 22 -7.95 -9.35 6.44
N VAL A 23 -6.94 -8.47 6.55
CA VAL A 23 -5.70 -8.74 7.31
C VAL A 23 -6.02 -8.89 8.80
N ALA A 24 -6.84 -8.02 9.38
CA ALA A 24 -7.27 -8.12 10.77
C ALA A 24 -8.03 -9.43 11.04
N LEU A 25 -8.94 -9.82 10.13
CA LEU A 25 -9.67 -11.08 10.22
C LEU A 25 -8.71 -12.27 10.10
N ALA A 26 -7.85 -12.30 9.09
CA ALA A 26 -6.89 -13.39 8.89
C ALA A 26 -5.98 -13.58 10.10
N ARG A 27 -5.47 -12.48 10.68
CA ARG A 27 -4.69 -12.52 11.91
C ARG A 27 -5.47 -13.14 13.08
N SER A 28 -6.75 -12.78 13.26
CA SER A 28 -7.59 -13.32 14.33
C SER A 28 -7.92 -14.80 14.17
N LEU A 29 -7.86 -15.31 12.92
CA LEU A 29 -8.14 -16.70 12.57
C LEU A 29 -6.88 -17.56 12.43
N ASP A 30 -5.68 -16.98 12.55
CA ASP A 30 -4.42 -17.63 12.20
C ASP A 30 -4.46 -18.19 10.77
N ALA A 31 -4.96 -17.37 9.83
CA ALA A 31 -5.17 -17.72 8.44
C ALA A 31 -4.18 -16.98 7.54
N ARG A 32 -3.96 -17.53 6.35
CA ARG A 32 -3.20 -16.87 5.28
C ARG A 32 -4.12 -16.18 4.28
N ILE A 33 -3.55 -15.27 3.48
CA ILE A 33 -4.29 -14.53 2.45
C ILE A 33 -3.67 -14.78 1.06
N THR A 34 -4.54 -14.92 0.05
CA THR A 34 -4.19 -14.68 -1.35
C THR A 34 -4.88 -13.40 -1.80
N PHE A 35 -4.11 -12.35 -2.07
CA PHE A 35 -4.62 -11.16 -2.74
C PHE A 35 -4.75 -11.42 -4.23
N PHE A 36 -5.81 -10.92 -4.86
CA PHE A 36 -6.05 -11.13 -6.27
C PHE A 36 -6.50 -9.85 -6.96
N HIS A 37 -5.88 -9.55 -8.12
CA HIS A 37 -6.31 -8.46 -8.99
C HIS A 37 -6.66 -8.98 -10.38
N ALA A 38 -7.92 -8.73 -10.82
CA ALA A 38 -8.37 -9.00 -12.17
C ALA A 38 -8.05 -7.78 -13.05
N MET A 39 -7.14 -7.96 -14.01
CA MET A 39 -6.85 -6.93 -15.01
C MET A 39 -7.86 -7.02 -16.15
N PRO A 40 -8.27 -5.90 -16.78
CA PRO A 40 -9.10 -5.95 -17.97
C PRO A 40 -8.37 -6.72 -19.09
N ASP A 41 -9.01 -7.75 -19.63
CA ASP A 41 -8.53 -8.41 -20.84
C ASP A 41 -8.87 -7.54 -22.04
N GLY A 42 -7.87 -7.11 -22.77
CA GLY A 42 -7.98 -6.20 -23.90
C GLY A 42 -9.12 -6.34 -24.90
N GLY A 43 -10.02 -7.29 -24.74
CA GLY A 43 -11.13 -7.58 -25.64
C GLY A 43 -12.44 -6.81 -25.41
N SER A 44 -12.76 -6.42 -24.17
CA SER A 44 -14.14 -6.05 -23.81
C SER A 44 -14.37 -4.61 -23.41
N LEU A 45 -13.40 -3.77 -23.29
CA LEU A 45 -13.63 -2.42 -22.78
C LEU A 45 -13.09 -1.34 -23.68
N LEU A 46 -13.98 -0.48 -23.95
CA LEU A 46 -13.87 0.96 -24.11
C LEU A 46 -14.31 1.45 -25.48
N GLN A 47 -15.51 1.96 -25.49
CA GLN A 47 -15.93 3.00 -26.39
C GLN A 47 -15.02 4.22 -26.14
N GLY A 48 -14.22 4.65 -27.13
CA GLY A 48 -13.47 5.88 -27.07
C GLY A 48 -11.94 5.73 -27.20
N ASP A 49 -11.21 6.73 -26.69
CA ASP A 49 -9.76 6.94 -26.89
C ASP A 49 -8.84 5.78 -26.46
N ALA A 50 -9.29 4.91 -25.58
CA ALA A 50 -8.51 3.77 -25.13
C ALA A 50 -8.39 2.65 -26.17
N GLU A 51 -9.36 2.50 -27.09
CA GLU A 51 -9.27 1.56 -28.20
C GLU A 51 -8.23 2.03 -29.23
N LEU A 52 -8.12 3.33 -29.43
CA LEU A 52 -7.10 3.96 -30.27
C LEU A 52 -5.69 3.79 -29.68
N LEU A 53 -5.53 4.00 -28.37
CA LEU A 53 -4.28 3.77 -27.64
C LEU A 53 -3.83 2.30 -27.70
N ARG A 54 -4.77 1.33 -27.61
CA ARG A 54 -4.47 -0.08 -27.77
C ARG A 54 -4.01 -0.44 -29.18
N ALA A 55 -4.64 0.13 -30.20
CA ALA A 55 -4.29 -0.13 -31.58
C ALA A 55 -2.90 0.42 -31.94
N THR A 56 -2.48 1.50 -31.28
CA THR A 56 -1.23 2.22 -31.56
C THR A 56 -0.08 1.91 -30.58
N ALA A 57 -0.38 1.52 -29.35
CA ALA A 57 0.60 1.33 -28.25
C ALA A 57 0.25 0.16 -27.31
N ARG A 58 -0.10 -1.00 -27.87
CA ARG A 58 -0.52 -2.19 -27.09
C ARG A 58 0.49 -2.59 -26.02
N GLY A 59 1.78 -2.51 -26.33
CA GLY A 59 2.84 -2.83 -25.37
C GLY A 59 2.94 -1.86 -24.20
N GLU A 60 2.68 -0.57 -24.42
CA GLU A 60 2.67 0.44 -23.34
C GLU A 60 1.44 0.30 -22.44
N PHE A 61 0.28 -0.04 -23.02
CA PHE A 61 -0.94 -0.29 -22.26
C PHE A 61 -0.81 -1.54 -21.39
N ASP A 62 -0.31 -2.64 -21.93
CA ASP A 62 -0.07 -3.87 -21.18
C ASP A 62 0.95 -3.63 -20.06
N TYR A 63 2.02 -2.91 -20.34
CA TYR A 63 3.03 -2.54 -19.36
C TYR A 63 2.43 -1.69 -18.21
N ALA A 64 1.66 -0.66 -18.53
CA ALA A 64 1.03 0.21 -17.55
C ALA A 64 -0.02 -0.55 -16.69
N SER A 65 -0.80 -1.44 -17.31
CA SER A 65 -1.81 -2.26 -16.61
C SER A 65 -1.17 -3.25 -15.65
N HIS A 66 -0.09 -3.91 -16.06
CA HIS A 66 0.68 -4.81 -15.20
C HIS A 66 1.39 -4.06 -14.06
N GLY A 67 1.95 -2.88 -14.35
CA GLY A 67 2.59 -2.03 -13.34
C GLY A 67 1.62 -1.62 -12.25
N LYS A 68 0.41 -1.16 -12.63
CA LYS A 68 -0.65 -0.81 -11.66
C LYS A 68 -1.12 -2.00 -10.83
N ALA A 69 -1.28 -3.17 -11.46
CA ALA A 69 -1.66 -4.39 -10.75
C ALA A 69 -0.62 -4.80 -9.70
N ARG A 70 0.67 -4.74 -10.05
CA ARG A 70 1.77 -5.02 -9.13
C ARG A 70 1.84 -4.02 -7.98
N GLU A 71 1.66 -2.73 -8.24
CA GLU A 71 1.59 -1.71 -7.20
C GLU A 71 0.51 -2.03 -6.17
N LEU A 72 -0.71 -2.31 -6.62
CA LEU A 72 -1.84 -2.64 -5.74
C LEU A 72 -1.59 -3.90 -4.90
N LEU A 73 -1.07 -4.94 -5.54
CA LEU A 73 -0.76 -6.21 -4.87
C LEU A 73 0.38 -6.06 -3.86
N ALA A 74 1.45 -5.33 -4.22
CA ALA A 74 2.56 -5.07 -3.31
C ALA A 74 2.14 -4.31 -2.05
N LYS A 75 1.30 -3.29 -2.18
CA LYS A 75 0.72 -2.56 -1.04
C LYS A 75 -0.13 -3.47 -0.14
N ALA A 76 -0.94 -4.35 -0.73
CA ALA A 76 -1.75 -5.30 0.02
C ALA A 76 -0.90 -6.33 0.76
N GLU A 77 0.14 -6.87 0.12
CA GLU A 77 1.09 -7.79 0.76
C GLU A 77 1.87 -7.10 1.88
N ALA A 78 2.31 -5.86 1.68
CA ALA A 78 3.01 -5.10 2.72
C ALA A 78 2.14 -4.93 3.97
N ALA A 79 0.84 -4.62 3.81
CA ALA A 79 -0.10 -4.53 4.92
C ALA A 79 -0.26 -5.87 5.69
N ALA A 80 -0.27 -7.00 4.99
CA ALA A 80 -0.36 -8.31 5.61
C ALA A 80 0.94 -8.67 6.36
N ARG A 81 2.10 -8.44 5.74
CA ARG A 81 3.42 -8.72 6.32
C ARG A 81 3.69 -7.88 7.57
N ALA A 82 3.31 -6.59 7.55
CA ALA A 82 3.45 -5.70 8.71
C ALA A 82 2.74 -6.23 9.97
N LEU A 83 1.66 -7.00 9.80
CA LEU A 83 0.90 -7.63 10.89
C LEU A 83 1.23 -9.13 11.08
N GLY A 84 2.26 -9.63 10.42
CA GLY A 84 2.70 -11.01 10.51
C GLY A 84 1.73 -12.03 9.88
N VAL A 85 0.87 -11.60 8.93
CA VAL A 85 -0.08 -12.48 8.24
C VAL A 85 0.58 -13.07 6.99
N PRO A 86 0.70 -14.40 6.87
CA PRO A 86 1.24 -15.04 5.67
C PRO A 86 0.38 -14.69 4.45
N CYS A 87 1.00 -14.23 3.37
CA CYS A 87 0.26 -13.82 2.18
C CYS A 87 0.99 -14.16 0.88
N THR A 88 0.23 -14.24 -0.20
CA THR A 88 0.68 -14.33 -1.58
C THR A 88 -0.21 -13.45 -2.44
N SER A 89 0.24 -13.08 -3.64
CA SER A 89 -0.58 -12.36 -4.61
C SER A 89 -0.70 -13.11 -5.94
N ARG A 90 -1.77 -12.82 -6.66
CA ARG A 90 -2.04 -13.32 -8.01
C ARG A 90 -2.71 -12.24 -8.84
N GLN A 91 -2.42 -12.23 -10.13
CA GLN A 91 -3.10 -11.41 -11.12
C GLN A 91 -3.51 -12.24 -12.32
N ALA A 92 -4.61 -11.90 -12.95
CA ALA A 92 -5.06 -12.52 -14.20
C ALA A 92 -5.77 -11.50 -15.08
N ALA A 93 -5.54 -11.57 -16.38
CA ALA A 93 -6.33 -10.82 -17.35
C ALA A 93 -7.70 -11.51 -17.52
N SER A 94 -8.80 -10.77 -17.34
CA SER A 94 -10.15 -11.30 -17.48
C SER A 94 -11.19 -10.21 -17.68
N ASP A 95 -12.03 -10.38 -18.68
CA ASP A 95 -13.22 -9.54 -18.90
C ASP A 95 -14.41 -9.98 -18.03
N ARG A 96 -14.21 -11.00 -17.22
CA ARG A 96 -15.21 -11.57 -16.30
C ARG A 96 -14.63 -11.66 -14.89
N PRO A 97 -14.48 -10.53 -14.17
CA PRO A 97 -13.79 -10.48 -12.89
C PRO A 97 -14.35 -11.45 -11.86
N ALA A 98 -15.68 -11.56 -11.73
CA ALA A 98 -16.31 -12.50 -10.80
C ALA A 98 -15.91 -13.95 -11.06
N HIS A 99 -15.82 -14.36 -12.34
CA HIS A 99 -15.41 -15.70 -12.72
C HIS A 99 -13.94 -15.95 -12.37
N ALA A 100 -13.07 -14.98 -12.68
CA ALA A 100 -11.65 -15.05 -12.34
C ALA A 100 -11.42 -15.14 -10.81
N VAL A 101 -12.17 -14.37 -10.02
CA VAL A 101 -12.14 -14.46 -8.54
C VAL A 101 -12.47 -15.88 -8.07
N ILE A 102 -13.52 -16.48 -8.60
CA ILE A 102 -13.94 -17.84 -8.21
C ILE A 102 -12.90 -18.88 -8.63
N GLU A 103 -12.37 -18.78 -9.83
CA GLU A 103 -11.35 -19.71 -10.33
C GLU A 103 -10.06 -19.64 -9.50
N VAL A 104 -9.59 -18.43 -9.20
CA VAL A 104 -8.39 -18.24 -8.39
C VAL A 104 -8.60 -18.71 -6.95
N ALA A 105 -9.79 -18.48 -6.37
CA ALA A 105 -10.13 -19.00 -5.05
C ALA A 105 -10.00 -20.53 -4.99
N ARG A 106 -10.57 -21.22 -5.98
CA ARG A 106 -10.51 -22.68 -6.08
C ARG A 106 -9.10 -23.20 -6.36
N ALA A 107 -8.40 -22.59 -7.33
CA ALA A 107 -7.05 -22.99 -7.71
C ALA A 107 -6.03 -22.78 -6.58
N SER A 108 -6.24 -21.77 -5.75
CA SER A 108 -5.39 -21.49 -4.58
C SER A 108 -5.78 -22.29 -3.34
N GLY A 109 -6.90 -23.03 -3.36
CA GLY A 109 -7.39 -23.75 -2.20
C GLY A 109 -7.89 -22.83 -1.08
N CYS A 110 -8.47 -21.68 -1.43
CA CYS A 110 -9.09 -20.78 -0.47
C CYS A 110 -10.40 -21.34 0.05
N ASP A 111 -10.70 -21.10 1.32
CA ASP A 111 -11.92 -21.58 2.00
C ASP A 111 -12.89 -20.44 2.39
N LEU A 112 -12.51 -19.19 2.11
CA LEU A 112 -13.32 -17.99 2.27
C LEU A 112 -12.95 -16.96 1.21
N ILE A 113 -13.94 -16.32 0.58
CA ILE A 113 -13.74 -15.11 -0.22
C ILE A 113 -14.14 -13.92 0.65
N PHE A 114 -13.25 -12.96 0.82
CA PHE A 114 -13.51 -11.70 1.53
C PHE A 114 -13.42 -10.54 0.55
N MET A 115 -14.53 -9.86 0.28
CA MET A 115 -14.58 -8.84 -0.77
C MET A 115 -15.38 -7.59 -0.36
N ALA A 116 -15.13 -6.46 -1.04
CA ALA A 116 -15.94 -5.27 -0.94
C ALA A 116 -17.25 -5.41 -1.73
N SER A 117 -18.29 -4.71 -1.29
CA SER A 117 -19.47 -4.45 -2.10
C SER A 117 -19.47 -3.00 -2.56
N HIS A 118 -19.39 -2.77 -3.86
CA HIS A 118 -19.57 -1.45 -4.47
C HIS A 118 -21.05 -1.14 -4.61
N GLY A 119 -21.63 -0.57 -3.57
CA GLY A 119 -23.05 -0.19 -3.54
C GLY A 119 -23.40 1.09 -4.33
N HIS A 120 -22.84 1.30 -5.52
CA HIS A 120 -23.14 2.46 -6.36
C HIS A 120 -24.24 2.19 -7.39
N SER A 121 -25.38 1.70 -6.97
CA SER A 121 -26.54 1.73 -7.84
C SER A 121 -27.58 2.69 -7.28
N LYS A 122 -27.93 3.70 -8.08
CA LYS A 122 -29.07 4.62 -7.84
C LYS A 122 -30.43 3.89 -7.72
N LEU A 123 -30.43 2.57 -7.80
CA LEU A 123 -31.59 1.68 -7.79
C LEU A 123 -31.74 0.85 -6.51
N GLY A 124 -31.02 1.18 -5.42
CA GLY A 124 -31.22 0.51 -4.13
C GLY A 124 -30.73 -0.94 -4.05
N MET A 125 -29.91 -1.41 -4.98
CA MET A 125 -29.26 -2.71 -4.86
C MET A 125 -28.11 -2.63 -3.86
N LEU A 126 -28.16 -3.50 -2.85
CA LEU A 126 -27.17 -3.59 -1.76
C LEU A 126 -25.80 -4.06 -2.24
N PHE A 127 -25.68 -4.65 -3.43
CA PHE A 127 -24.45 -5.23 -3.97
C PHE A 127 -24.25 -4.85 -5.43
N GLY A 128 -23.01 -4.63 -5.85
CA GLY A 128 -22.63 -4.47 -7.26
C GLY A 128 -22.80 -5.79 -8.04
N SER A 129 -22.87 -5.70 -9.38
CA SER A 129 -23.08 -6.87 -10.25
C SER A 129 -22.04 -7.97 -10.06
N GLU A 130 -20.76 -7.60 -9.92
CA GLU A 130 -19.67 -8.55 -9.71
C GLU A 130 -19.74 -9.22 -8.34
N THR A 131 -20.05 -8.46 -7.28
CA THR A 131 -20.25 -9.03 -5.94
C THR A 131 -21.40 -10.03 -5.92
N LEU A 132 -22.51 -9.69 -6.57
CA LEU A 132 -23.66 -10.60 -6.68
C LEU A 132 -23.31 -11.86 -7.48
N ALA A 133 -22.56 -11.72 -8.58
CA ALA A 133 -22.12 -12.85 -9.38
C ALA A 133 -21.21 -13.81 -8.60
N VAL A 134 -20.30 -13.28 -7.77
CA VAL A 134 -19.47 -14.11 -6.87
C VAL A 134 -20.33 -14.80 -5.83
N LEU A 135 -21.23 -14.08 -5.14
CA LEU A 135 -22.11 -14.63 -4.11
C LEU A 135 -22.97 -15.81 -4.63
N MET A 136 -23.48 -15.70 -5.87
CA MET A 136 -24.35 -16.71 -6.47
C MET A 136 -23.59 -17.93 -6.98
N ASN A 137 -22.30 -17.81 -7.34
CA ASN A 137 -21.58 -18.83 -8.10
C ASN A 137 -20.32 -19.36 -7.43
N ALA A 138 -19.87 -18.79 -6.32
CA ALA A 138 -18.57 -19.15 -5.71
C ALA A 138 -18.50 -20.62 -5.26
N GLY A 139 -19.62 -21.15 -4.74
CA GLY A 139 -19.62 -22.47 -4.09
C GLY A 139 -18.71 -22.53 -2.84
N LEU A 140 -18.26 -21.38 -2.36
CA LEU A 140 -17.48 -21.14 -1.16
C LEU A 140 -18.18 -20.06 -0.31
N PRO A 141 -17.97 -20.03 1.00
CA PRO A 141 -18.37 -18.91 1.84
C PRO A 141 -17.82 -17.58 1.32
N VAL A 142 -18.67 -16.56 1.27
CA VAL A 142 -18.30 -15.20 0.84
C VAL A 142 -18.67 -14.24 1.95
N LEU A 143 -17.66 -13.54 2.48
CA LEU A 143 -17.87 -12.43 3.40
C LEU A 143 -17.80 -11.13 2.61
N VAL A 144 -18.88 -10.39 2.61
CA VAL A 144 -18.95 -9.10 1.94
C VAL A 144 -18.85 -8.00 2.96
N SER A 145 -17.78 -7.19 2.86
CA SER A 145 -17.68 -5.95 3.59
C SER A 145 -18.45 -4.87 2.84
N SER A 146 -19.70 -4.62 3.25
CA SER A 146 -20.46 -3.48 2.75
C SER A 146 -20.05 -2.26 3.59
N THR A 147 -19.28 -1.40 3.01
CA THR A 147 -19.18 -0.04 3.51
C THR A 147 -20.36 0.71 2.92
N GLY A 148 -21.32 1.09 3.74
CA GLY A 148 -22.27 2.15 3.38
C GLY A 148 -21.50 3.36 2.86
N GLU A 149 -22.15 4.37 2.28
CA GLU A 149 -21.47 5.61 1.88
C GLU A 149 -20.40 5.92 2.93
N LEU A 150 -19.13 5.90 2.49
CA LEU A 150 -18.02 6.24 3.37
C LEU A 150 -18.37 7.57 4.00
N GLN A 151 -18.71 7.55 5.28
CA GLN A 151 -18.87 8.80 6.01
C GLN A 151 -17.59 9.63 5.80
N PRO A 152 -17.67 10.95 5.65
CA PRO A 152 -16.51 11.80 5.41
C PRO A 152 -15.22 11.37 6.15
N PRO A 153 -15.29 10.90 7.41
CA PRO A 153 -14.09 10.43 8.16
C PRO A 153 -13.29 9.31 7.52
N ALA A 154 -13.90 8.52 6.65
CA ALA A 154 -13.22 7.33 6.13
C ALA A 154 -12.22 7.63 5.00
N ARG A 155 -12.36 8.76 4.30
CA ARG A 155 -11.52 9.09 3.15
C ARG A 155 -10.09 9.47 3.56
N ALA A 156 -9.92 10.40 4.50
CA ALA A 156 -8.59 10.79 4.99
C ALA A 156 -7.86 9.59 5.63
N ILE A 157 -8.54 8.78 6.45
CA ILE A 157 -7.97 7.56 7.03
C ILE A 157 -7.56 6.56 5.94
N ALA A 158 -8.39 6.39 4.90
CA ALA A 158 -8.06 5.49 3.80
C ALA A 158 -6.81 5.96 3.04
N ILE A 159 -6.67 7.28 2.82
CA ILE A 159 -5.50 7.88 2.19
C ILE A 159 -4.25 7.65 3.05
N ILE A 160 -4.28 8.00 4.34
CA ILE A 160 -3.16 7.83 5.25
C ILE A 160 -2.70 6.36 5.26
N ARG A 161 -3.62 5.42 5.40
CA ARG A 161 -3.30 3.98 5.36
C ARG A 161 -2.73 3.51 4.02
N ASP A 162 -3.17 4.07 2.90
CA ASP A 162 -2.59 3.76 1.59
C ASP A 162 -1.17 4.31 1.46
N GLU A 163 -0.92 5.49 2.02
CA GLU A 163 0.40 6.10 2.13
C GLU A 163 1.34 5.23 2.98
N HIS A 164 0.90 4.76 4.16
CA HIS A 164 1.64 3.81 5.00
C HIS A 164 1.99 2.50 4.27
N ARG A 165 1.05 1.96 3.49
CA ARG A 165 1.30 0.75 2.68
C ARG A 165 2.33 0.98 1.60
N SER A 166 2.37 2.18 1.02
CA SER A 166 3.37 2.54 0.03
C SER A 166 4.77 2.58 0.65
N LEU A 167 4.92 3.20 1.82
CA LEU A 167 6.16 3.21 2.60
C LEU A 167 6.59 1.77 2.96
N ALA A 168 5.64 0.99 3.47
CA ALA A 168 5.88 -0.40 3.83
C ALA A 168 6.32 -1.26 2.63
N ALA A 169 5.72 -1.08 1.45
CA ALA A 169 6.10 -1.84 0.25
C ALA A 169 7.53 -1.53 -0.19
N VAL A 170 7.94 -0.25 -0.20
CA VAL A 170 9.32 0.13 -0.52
C VAL A 170 10.30 -0.43 0.50
N MET A 171 9.95 -0.40 1.79
CA MET A 171 10.80 -0.96 2.84
C MET A 171 10.96 -2.47 2.72
N HIS A 172 9.88 -3.21 2.42
CA HIS A 172 9.97 -4.65 2.17
C HIS A 172 10.81 -4.97 0.93
N ALA A 173 10.67 -4.21 -0.16
CA ALA A 173 11.51 -4.36 -1.34
C ALA A 173 12.99 -4.17 -1.02
N TRP A 174 13.30 -3.16 -0.19
CA TRP A 174 14.67 -2.87 0.22
C TRP A 174 15.27 -3.99 1.07
N LEU A 175 14.55 -4.44 2.10
CA LEU A 175 14.96 -5.55 2.95
C LEU A 175 15.15 -6.84 2.15
N HIS A 176 14.27 -7.10 1.18
CA HIS A 176 14.37 -8.28 0.30
C HIS A 176 15.65 -8.24 -0.54
N ALA A 177 15.92 -7.14 -1.24
CA ALA A 177 17.12 -6.99 -2.07
C ALA A 177 18.42 -7.19 -1.27
N LEU A 178 18.47 -6.64 -0.04
CA LEU A 178 19.61 -6.80 0.86
C LEU A 178 19.75 -8.25 1.39
N ALA A 179 18.63 -8.91 1.66
CA ALA A 179 18.63 -10.31 2.09
C ALA A 179 19.11 -11.24 0.98
N GLU A 180 18.68 -11.05 -0.26
CA GLU A 180 19.15 -11.81 -1.42
C GLU A 180 20.65 -11.62 -1.66
N ALA A 181 21.12 -10.36 -1.65
CA ALA A 181 22.55 -10.08 -1.79
C ALA A 181 23.39 -10.75 -0.68
N ARG A 182 22.91 -10.73 0.56
CA ARG A 182 23.55 -11.41 1.70
C ARG A 182 23.65 -12.91 1.48
N GLN A 183 22.57 -13.55 0.98
CA GLN A 183 22.54 -14.99 0.69
C GLN A 183 23.47 -15.36 -0.48
N ALA A 184 23.48 -14.54 -1.54
CA ALA A 184 24.33 -14.73 -2.70
C ALA A 184 25.81 -14.40 -2.43
N GLY A 185 26.12 -13.74 -1.31
CA GLY A 185 27.47 -13.21 -1.04
C GLY A 185 27.91 -12.14 -2.03
N SER A 186 26.96 -11.37 -2.57
CA SER A 186 27.17 -10.32 -3.57
C SER A 186 26.91 -8.93 -2.98
N ALA A 187 27.28 -7.89 -3.72
CA ALA A 187 26.92 -6.52 -3.41
C ALA A 187 25.59 -6.14 -4.09
N VAL A 188 24.84 -5.20 -3.49
CA VAL A 188 23.66 -4.59 -4.12
C VAL A 188 24.06 -3.44 -5.05
N ASP A 189 23.17 -3.09 -5.97
CA ASP A 189 23.32 -1.92 -6.83
C ASP A 189 23.08 -0.62 -6.03
N PRO A 190 24.07 0.28 -5.91
CA PRO A 190 23.89 1.56 -5.21
C PRO A 190 22.81 2.45 -5.81
N ALA A 191 22.58 2.37 -7.14
CA ALA A 191 21.55 3.16 -7.80
C ALA A 191 20.16 2.72 -7.39
N ALA A 192 19.91 1.41 -7.26
CA ALA A 192 18.66 0.87 -6.74
C ALA A 192 18.44 1.28 -5.27
N MET A 193 19.47 1.23 -4.44
CA MET A 193 19.39 1.68 -3.04
C MET A 193 19.07 3.18 -2.93
N ARG A 194 19.68 4.01 -3.78
CA ARG A 194 19.36 5.45 -3.84
C ARG A 194 17.94 5.73 -4.28
N ALA A 195 17.39 4.93 -5.19
CA ALA A 195 16.00 5.06 -5.63
C ALA A 195 15.02 4.83 -4.47
N MET A 196 15.26 3.81 -3.65
CA MET A 196 14.45 3.51 -2.46
C MET A 196 14.57 4.61 -1.40
N LEU A 197 15.79 5.05 -1.11
CA LEU A 197 16.05 6.16 -0.19
C LEU A 197 15.35 7.43 -0.65
N ARG A 198 15.48 7.78 -1.93
CA ARG A 198 14.86 8.97 -2.51
C ARG A 198 13.33 8.91 -2.36
N TYR A 199 12.72 7.75 -2.60
CA TYR A 199 11.28 7.59 -2.42
C TYR A 199 10.86 7.91 -0.97
N LEU A 200 11.54 7.32 0.01
CA LEU A 200 11.24 7.57 1.42
C LEU A 200 11.45 9.04 1.80
N GLN A 201 12.52 9.68 1.35
CA GLN A 201 12.79 11.09 1.62
C GLN A 201 11.72 12.01 1.02
N GLU A 202 11.40 11.85 -0.25
CA GLU A 202 10.43 12.71 -0.94
C GLU A 202 9.00 12.46 -0.46
N PHE A 203 8.64 11.19 -0.22
CA PHE A 203 7.29 10.83 0.17
C PHE A 203 7.05 11.07 1.67
N SER A 204 7.90 10.52 2.54
CA SER A 204 7.73 10.63 4.00
C SER A 204 7.95 12.06 4.49
N LEU A 205 9.15 12.64 4.24
CA LEU A 205 9.54 13.92 4.84
C LEU A 205 8.89 15.14 4.20
N GLN A 206 8.57 15.09 2.89
CA GLN A 206 8.09 16.28 2.19
C GLN A 206 6.58 16.31 2.01
N ARG A 207 5.90 15.17 2.14
CA ARG A 207 4.45 15.06 1.88
C ARG A 207 3.66 14.47 3.03
N HIS A 208 4.01 13.28 3.47
CA HIS A 208 3.24 12.51 4.45
C HIS A 208 3.29 13.15 5.84
N HIS A 209 4.45 13.22 6.48
CA HIS A 209 4.61 13.80 7.82
C HIS A 209 4.13 15.27 7.93
N PRO A 210 4.42 16.18 6.97
CA PRO A 210 3.90 17.54 7.05
C PRO A 210 2.37 17.62 7.08
N LYS A 211 1.67 16.75 6.35
CA LYS A 211 0.20 16.72 6.38
C LYS A 211 -0.34 16.24 7.72
N GLU A 212 0.29 15.22 8.29
CA GLU A 212 -0.10 14.73 9.61
C GLU A 212 0.13 15.77 10.68
N ASP A 213 1.30 16.36 10.74
CA ASP A 213 1.65 17.39 11.73
C ASP A 213 0.75 18.61 11.63
N GLN A 214 0.55 19.13 10.42
CA GLN A 214 -0.17 20.38 10.18
C GLN A 214 -1.69 20.22 10.28
N HIS A 215 -2.23 19.06 9.96
CA HIS A 215 -3.67 18.87 9.89
C HIS A 215 -4.17 17.87 10.94
N LEU A 216 -3.77 16.60 10.89
CA LEU A 216 -4.32 15.57 11.77
C LEU A 216 -3.92 15.80 13.25
N PHE A 217 -2.63 15.97 13.51
CA PHE A 217 -2.10 16.14 14.87
C PHE A 217 -2.55 17.49 15.46
N ALA A 218 -2.55 18.54 14.66
CA ALA A 218 -3.03 19.86 15.09
C ALA A 218 -4.51 19.84 15.51
N LEU A 219 -5.38 19.17 14.77
CA LEU A 219 -6.80 19.00 15.12
C LEU A 219 -6.97 18.13 16.36
N LEU A 220 -6.26 17.01 16.47
CA LEU A 220 -6.34 16.15 17.64
C LEU A 220 -5.92 16.87 18.92
N ARG A 221 -4.87 17.68 18.88
CA ARG A 221 -4.43 18.51 20.03
C ARG A 221 -5.51 19.48 20.51
N GLN A 222 -6.36 19.97 19.61
CA GLN A 222 -7.47 20.87 19.94
C GLN A 222 -8.67 20.10 20.52
N ARG A 223 -8.88 18.86 20.14
CA ARG A 223 -10.09 18.10 20.48
C ARG A 223 -9.95 17.20 21.69
N THR A 224 -8.74 16.77 22.04
CA THR A 224 -8.52 15.88 23.18
C THR A 224 -7.11 16.01 23.73
N THR A 225 -6.97 15.78 25.03
CA THR A 225 -5.67 15.66 25.70
C THR A 225 -5.20 14.21 25.85
N SER A 226 -6.06 13.24 25.53
CA SER A 226 -5.82 11.81 25.82
C SER A 226 -4.67 11.19 25.03
N CYS A 227 -4.27 11.80 23.90
CA CYS A 227 -3.19 11.31 23.05
C CYS A 227 -2.02 12.30 22.91
N HIS A 228 -1.94 13.37 23.74
CA HIS A 228 -0.85 14.36 23.62
C HIS A 228 0.54 13.75 23.75
N ALA A 229 0.75 12.85 24.68
CA ALA A 229 2.05 12.20 24.87
C ALA A 229 2.46 11.38 23.64
N GLU A 230 1.50 10.74 22.97
CA GLU A 230 1.74 9.99 21.74
C GLU A 230 2.03 10.92 20.56
N LEU A 231 1.28 12.03 20.44
CA LEU A 231 1.54 13.06 19.43
C LEU A 231 2.92 13.72 19.61
N ASP A 232 3.37 13.90 20.86
CA ASP A 232 4.71 14.43 21.15
C ASP A 232 5.80 13.42 20.77
N GLU A 233 5.55 12.13 20.99
CA GLU A 233 6.46 11.07 20.56
C GLU A 233 6.56 10.98 19.04
N LEU A 234 5.43 10.98 18.33
CA LEU A 234 5.41 10.96 16.87
C LEU A 234 6.12 12.17 16.27
N GLY A 235 5.93 13.37 16.83
CA GLY A 235 6.68 14.54 16.39
C GLY A 235 8.20 14.37 16.52
N ARG A 236 8.67 13.76 17.64
CA ARG A 236 10.10 13.40 17.77
C ARG A 236 10.55 12.33 16.78
N GLN A 237 9.67 11.40 16.46
CA GLN A 237 9.95 10.36 15.47
C GLN A 237 10.03 10.95 14.05
N HIS A 238 9.20 11.93 13.67
CA HIS A 238 9.33 12.67 12.40
C HIS A 238 10.69 13.37 12.26
N GLU A 239 11.16 14.03 13.33
CA GLU A 239 12.51 14.65 13.32
C GLU A 239 13.62 13.60 13.21
N ARG A 240 13.45 12.47 13.88
CA ARG A 240 14.44 11.37 13.87
C ARG A 240 14.47 10.65 12.50
N ASP A 241 13.33 10.53 11.82
CA ASP A 241 13.24 9.91 10.49
C ASP A 241 14.18 10.60 9.50
N ALA A 242 14.18 11.93 9.45
CA ALA A 242 15.10 12.69 8.59
C ALA A 242 16.57 12.38 8.87
N GLN A 243 16.96 12.21 10.15
CA GLN A 243 18.32 11.88 10.56
C GLN A 243 18.70 10.45 10.14
N LEU A 244 17.80 9.48 10.34
CA LEU A 244 18.03 8.09 9.97
C LEU A 244 18.16 7.93 8.45
N LEU A 245 17.28 8.58 7.68
CA LEU A 245 17.38 8.57 6.21
C LEU A 245 18.65 9.23 5.70
N ALA A 246 19.14 10.30 6.34
CA ALA A 246 20.43 10.90 6.01
C ALA A 246 21.60 9.95 6.31
N GLN A 247 21.55 9.19 7.41
CA GLN A 247 22.57 8.18 7.74
C GLN A 247 22.56 7.03 6.71
N LEU A 248 21.38 6.54 6.29
CA LEU A 248 21.29 5.55 5.22
C LEU A 248 21.91 6.06 3.91
N GLY A 249 21.76 7.35 3.60
CA GLY A 249 22.42 7.98 2.46
C GLY A 249 23.95 7.87 2.53
N GLN A 250 24.55 8.11 3.70
CA GLN A 250 26.00 7.98 3.91
C GLN A 250 26.48 6.53 3.72
N HIS A 251 25.69 5.53 4.14
CA HIS A 251 26.03 4.14 3.92
C HIS A 251 25.95 3.73 2.45
N ILE A 252 25.00 4.29 1.69
CA ILE A 252 24.91 4.09 0.24
C ILE A 252 26.10 4.76 -0.48
N ASP A 253 26.51 5.94 -0.03
CA ASP A 253 27.70 6.62 -0.58
C ASP A 253 28.97 5.83 -0.30
N ALA A 254 29.10 5.25 0.89
CA ALA A 254 30.23 4.38 1.23
C ALA A 254 30.24 3.09 0.37
N LEU A 255 29.07 2.51 0.08
CA LEU A 255 28.95 1.37 -0.82
C LEU A 255 29.37 1.71 -2.25
N ASP A 256 28.97 2.87 -2.76
CA ASP A 256 29.29 3.35 -4.11
C ASP A 256 30.79 3.67 -4.26
N ALA A 257 31.42 4.22 -3.21
CA ALA A 257 32.85 4.55 -3.17
C ALA A 257 33.76 3.33 -2.92
N ALA A 258 33.23 2.15 -2.63
CA ALA A 258 34.04 0.98 -2.32
C ALA A 258 34.88 0.50 -3.52
N GLY A 259 36.18 0.32 -3.31
CA GLY A 259 37.16 0.13 -4.39
C GLY A 259 37.26 -1.28 -4.96
N ASP A 260 36.77 -2.29 -4.24
CA ASP A 260 36.81 -3.70 -4.68
C ASP A 260 35.55 -4.48 -4.24
N ASP A 261 35.35 -5.66 -4.76
CA ASP A 261 34.16 -6.49 -4.50
C ASP A 261 34.04 -6.88 -3.02
N ALA A 262 35.14 -7.14 -2.34
CA ALA A 262 35.10 -7.50 -0.92
C ALA A 262 34.64 -6.32 -0.06
N ALA A 263 35.13 -5.11 -0.36
CA ALA A 263 34.71 -3.88 0.30
C ALA A 263 33.23 -3.57 -0.01
N ARG A 264 32.77 -3.77 -1.24
CA ARG A 264 31.37 -3.59 -1.63
C ARG A 264 30.44 -4.56 -0.91
N ILE A 265 30.82 -5.84 -0.80
CA ILE A 265 30.06 -6.83 -0.05
C ILE A 265 30.00 -6.46 1.44
N ALA A 266 31.11 -5.99 2.02
CA ALA A 266 31.15 -5.54 3.41
C ALA A 266 30.23 -4.31 3.63
N ALA A 267 30.29 -3.32 2.75
CA ALA A 267 29.43 -2.14 2.80
C ALA A 267 27.95 -2.50 2.62
N THR A 268 27.61 -3.48 1.74
CA THR A 268 26.26 -4.01 1.58
C THR A 268 25.73 -4.62 2.88
N ARG A 269 26.55 -5.36 3.62
CA ARG A 269 26.16 -5.93 4.91
C ARG A 269 25.87 -4.86 5.96
N THR A 270 26.72 -3.85 6.04
CA THR A 270 26.53 -2.70 6.95
C THR A 270 25.25 -1.95 6.61
N LEU A 271 25.03 -1.65 5.32
CA LEU A 271 23.78 -1.04 4.86
C LEU A 271 22.56 -1.90 5.24
N GLY A 272 22.65 -3.21 5.09
CA GLY A 272 21.58 -4.15 5.44
C GLY A 272 21.21 -4.13 6.92
N ASP A 273 22.20 -4.04 7.80
CA ASP A 273 21.95 -3.94 9.24
C ASP A 273 21.30 -2.59 9.60
N GLU A 274 21.74 -1.48 8.98
CA GLU A 274 21.15 -0.15 9.19
C GLU A 274 19.74 -0.01 8.61
N VAL A 275 19.48 -0.58 7.42
CA VAL A 275 18.13 -0.62 6.85
C VAL A 275 17.18 -1.46 7.71
N THR A 276 17.67 -2.55 8.32
CA THR A 276 16.88 -3.35 9.26
C THR A 276 16.55 -2.56 10.53
N HIS A 277 17.48 -1.76 11.03
CA HIS A 277 17.24 -0.86 12.15
C HIS A 277 16.20 0.21 11.81
N TYR A 278 16.34 0.84 10.64
CA TYR A 278 15.37 1.82 10.15
C TYR A 278 13.98 1.21 9.93
N ALA A 279 13.90 0.00 9.38
CA ALA A 279 12.63 -0.69 9.23
C ALA A 279 11.91 -0.91 10.58
N SER A 280 12.65 -1.30 11.61
CA SER A 280 12.09 -1.46 12.96
C SER A 280 11.53 -0.15 13.52
N PHE A 281 12.22 0.96 13.27
CA PHE A 281 11.76 2.30 13.61
C PHE A 281 10.47 2.65 12.86
N LEU A 282 10.45 2.45 11.54
CA LEU A 282 9.28 2.72 10.70
C LEU A 282 8.05 1.91 11.14
N TRP A 283 8.23 0.62 11.48
CA TRP A 283 7.12 -0.23 11.94
C TRP A 283 6.54 0.22 13.28
N ASP A 284 7.38 0.66 14.22
CA ASP A 284 6.91 1.23 15.49
C ASP A 284 6.12 2.53 15.25
N HIS A 285 6.63 3.39 14.39
CA HIS A 285 5.99 4.65 13.99
C HIS A 285 4.59 4.43 13.39
N LEU A 286 4.49 3.67 12.29
CA LEU A 286 3.22 3.36 11.65
C LEU A 286 2.24 2.63 12.60
N GLY A 287 2.77 1.76 13.46
CA GLY A 287 1.97 1.03 14.45
C GLY A 287 1.34 1.96 15.49
N ARG A 288 2.02 3.03 15.92
CA ARG A 288 1.50 4.05 16.84
C ARG A 288 0.40 4.88 16.18
N GLU A 289 0.59 5.29 14.94
CA GLU A 289 -0.41 6.04 14.21
C GLU A 289 -1.68 5.21 13.97
N GLU A 290 -1.55 4.04 13.42
CA GLU A 290 -2.70 3.19 13.12
C GLU A 290 -3.37 2.61 14.38
N GLY A 291 -2.59 2.34 15.44
CA GLY A 291 -3.10 1.74 16.66
C GLY A 291 -3.63 2.74 17.69
N VAL A 292 -3.14 3.98 17.70
CA VAL A 292 -3.51 4.98 18.70
C VAL A 292 -4.11 6.23 18.07
N ILE A 293 -3.44 6.85 17.12
CA ILE A 293 -3.82 8.17 16.57
C ILE A 293 -5.06 8.08 15.70
N LEU A 294 -5.12 7.17 14.72
CA LEU A 294 -6.29 7.04 13.87
C LEU A 294 -7.55 6.64 14.65
N PRO A 295 -7.51 5.70 15.63
CA PRO A 295 -8.63 5.44 16.51
C PRO A 295 -9.02 6.62 17.42
N ALA A 296 -8.06 7.45 17.87
CA ALA A 296 -8.35 8.66 18.62
C ALA A 296 -9.05 9.70 17.74
N ALA A 297 -8.58 9.87 16.48
CA ALA A 297 -9.21 10.76 15.51
C ALA A 297 -10.67 10.36 15.26
N GLN A 298 -10.95 9.07 15.06
CA GLN A 298 -12.32 8.57 14.89
C GLN A 298 -13.24 8.87 16.08
N ARG A 299 -12.70 8.91 17.30
CA ARG A 299 -13.48 9.16 18.52
C ARG A 299 -13.70 10.63 18.82
N HIS A 300 -12.76 11.49 18.46
CA HIS A 300 -12.71 12.86 18.96
C HIS A 300 -12.92 13.95 17.90
N LEU A 301 -12.70 13.64 16.62
CA LEU A 301 -12.88 14.62 15.55
C LEU A 301 -14.36 14.71 15.13
N SER A 302 -14.81 15.94 14.89
CA SER A 302 -16.15 16.21 14.38
C SER A 302 -16.25 16.02 12.86
N ALA A 303 -17.46 16.00 12.32
CA ALA A 303 -17.67 15.95 10.87
C ALA A 303 -17.03 17.13 10.12
N ALA A 304 -16.97 18.32 10.75
CA ALA A 304 -16.31 19.48 10.15
C ALA A 304 -14.77 19.32 10.12
N ASP A 305 -14.18 18.72 11.17
CA ASP A 305 -12.75 18.42 11.23
C ASP A 305 -12.39 17.39 10.13
N TRP A 306 -13.23 16.38 9.94
CA TRP A 306 -13.03 15.39 8.88
C TRP A 306 -13.15 15.99 7.48
N ALA A 307 -14.09 16.89 7.24
CA ALA A 307 -14.19 17.58 5.96
C ALA A 307 -12.93 18.41 5.66
N ALA A 308 -12.35 19.04 6.68
CA ALA A 308 -11.09 19.79 6.54
C ALA A 308 -9.91 18.86 6.25
N LEU A 309 -9.84 17.71 6.92
CA LEU A 309 -8.81 16.69 6.67
C LEU A 309 -8.93 16.10 5.26
N ASP A 310 -10.14 15.76 4.82
CA ASP A 310 -10.40 15.25 3.48
C ASP A 310 -9.93 16.23 2.40
N ALA A 311 -10.18 17.52 2.59
CA ALA A 311 -9.70 18.58 1.69
C ALA A 311 -8.16 18.65 1.71
N ALA A 312 -7.53 18.69 2.88
CA ALA A 312 -6.07 18.78 3.02
C ALA A 312 -5.33 17.59 2.40
N PHE A 313 -5.85 16.38 2.57
CA PHE A 313 -5.25 15.16 2.00
C PHE A 313 -5.58 14.95 0.51
N ALA A 314 -6.63 15.58 -0.01
CA ALA A 314 -6.97 15.54 -1.44
C ALA A 314 -6.20 16.57 -2.27
N ASP A 315 -5.84 17.72 -1.71
CA ASP A 315 -5.38 18.93 -2.44
C ASP A 315 -4.06 18.73 -3.20
N ASP A 316 -3.17 17.83 -2.75
CA ASP A 316 -1.91 17.53 -3.43
C ASP A 316 -2.10 16.76 -4.75
N ARG A 317 -3.25 16.13 -4.95
CA ARG A 317 -3.56 15.37 -6.18
C ARG A 317 -4.14 16.26 -7.27
N ASP A 318 -4.75 17.39 -6.89
CA ASP A 318 -5.52 18.25 -7.79
C ASP A 318 -4.74 19.48 -8.28
N THR A 319 -3.57 19.81 -7.72
CA THR A 319 -2.72 20.89 -8.20
C THR A 319 -1.80 20.43 -9.33
N ALA A 320 -1.62 21.25 -10.37
CA ALA A 320 -0.76 20.89 -11.53
C ALA A 320 0.70 20.60 -11.13
N ALA A 321 1.23 21.26 -10.11
CA ALA A 321 2.56 20.98 -9.55
C ALA A 321 2.57 19.69 -8.72
N GLY A 322 1.54 19.45 -7.91
CA GLY A 322 1.37 18.23 -7.14
C GLY A 322 1.15 17.00 -8.01
N ALA A 323 0.41 17.13 -9.12
CA ALA A 323 0.18 16.04 -10.08
C ALA A 323 1.48 15.57 -10.78
N GLY A 324 2.40 16.49 -11.08
CA GLY A 324 3.71 16.14 -11.65
C GLY A 324 4.56 15.34 -10.68
N THR A 325 4.70 15.82 -9.45
CA THR A 325 5.47 15.13 -8.39
C THR A 325 4.84 13.79 -8.00
N GLU A 326 3.51 13.72 -7.93
CA GLU A 326 2.79 12.46 -7.68
C GLU A 326 3.07 11.43 -8.76
N MET A 327 3.06 11.84 -10.04
CA MET A 327 3.36 10.95 -11.16
C MET A 327 4.81 10.47 -11.12
N GLU A 328 5.77 11.33 -10.77
CA GLU A 328 7.18 10.95 -10.60
C GLU A 328 7.37 9.93 -9.47
N LEU A 329 6.74 10.16 -8.32
CA LEU A 329 6.77 9.23 -7.18
C LEU A 329 6.09 7.89 -7.51
N ARG A 330 4.98 7.90 -8.25
CA ARG A 330 4.35 6.67 -8.72
C ARG A 330 5.24 5.89 -9.69
N HIS A 331 5.90 6.57 -10.63
CA HIS A 331 6.86 5.93 -11.53
C HIS A 331 8.07 5.38 -10.77
N LEU A 332 8.55 6.10 -9.75
CA LEU A 332 9.64 5.64 -8.91
C LEU A 332 9.23 4.40 -8.11
N PHE A 333 8.05 4.44 -7.47
CA PHE A 333 7.48 3.31 -6.76
C PHE A 333 7.31 2.08 -7.66
N ALA A 334 6.73 2.25 -8.85
CA ALA A 334 6.53 1.16 -9.80
C ALA A 334 7.87 0.50 -10.20
N ARG A 335 8.91 1.28 -10.45
CA ARG A 335 10.26 0.75 -10.74
C ARG A 335 10.86 -0.02 -9.57
N ILE A 336 10.67 0.46 -8.34
CA ILE A 336 11.16 -0.22 -7.13
C ILE A 336 10.46 -1.58 -6.99
N VAL A 337 9.14 -1.60 -7.12
CA VAL A 337 8.32 -2.81 -6.98
C VAL A 337 8.58 -3.81 -8.14
N ASP A 338 8.81 -3.32 -9.37
CA ASP A 338 9.14 -4.17 -10.53
C ASP A 338 10.48 -4.90 -10.40
N GLN A 339 11.43 -4.32 -9.67
CA GLN A 339 12.75 -4.90 -9.45
C GLN A 339 12.80 -5.84 -8.25
N ALA A 340 11.79 -5.83 -7.39
CA ALA A 340 11.70 -6.70 -6.24
C ALA A 340 10.79 -7.90 -6.58
N PRO A 341 11.29 -9.14 -6.58
CA PRO A 341 10.43 -10.32 -6.61
C PRO A 341 9.69 -10.40 -5.25
N PHE A 342 8.40 -10.23 -5.28
CA PHE A 342 7.51 -10.41 -4.12
C PHE A 342 7.01 -11.84 -4.05
#